data_9724c67fe6bc4c4ba6a91c1d17ad279a
#
_entry.id   9724c67fe6bc4c4ba6a91c1d17ad279a
#
_cell.length_a   1.000
_cell.length_b   1.000
_cell.length_c   1.000
_cell.angle_alpha   90.00
_cell.angle_beta   90.00
_cell.angle_gamma   90.00
#
_symmetry.space_group_name_H-M   'P 1'
#
loop_
_entity.id
_entity.type
_entity.pdbx_description
1 polymer ?
#
loop_
_entity_poly.entity_id
_entity_poly.type
_entity_poly.pdbx_seq_one_letter_code
_entity_poly.pdbx_strand_id
1 'polypeptide(L)'
;MIPYCDGVDIDLEWLDNNPNNPKWASYGEMVKAIRAVVPNDKIFSVSLHPVSYTMPLDAIDAVDYVTFQNYGPRKSSLVWSAYSSFYTTAVNYGYPAEKIRLSMATTAVMSDNSGKNVKGYKDLDFSTVTAESNTGTIGGVDYTFNGVKEVQKKMQLLVDNNTGGCMYFDMGNDVSVQDELSLIRALSMTIHSNVDTLVTKVSTDPVGIEEKKLYPELNSAKVSVYPNPSDGNFQVDLPFSGEAVCDLFSMTGNKVYSTIGEKQIRFSLSGILSTGLYILKIDSSEGQATTKVQIK
;
A
#
# COMPACT_ATOMS: atom_id res chain seq x y z
N MET A 1 9.57 -25.17 -0.52
CA MET A 1 8.79 -23.91 -0.63
C MET A 1 7.85 -24.02 -1.82
N ILE A 2 6.61 -23.55 -1.69
CA ILE A 2 5.65 -23.62 -2.79
C ILE A 2 6.18 -22.72 -3.92
N PRO A 3 6.42 -23.24 -5.14
CA PRO A 3 7.11 -22.47 -6.20
C PRO A 3 6.38 -21.22 -6.69
N TYR A 4 5.15 -20.98 -6.19
CA TYR A 4 4.29 -19.86 -6.59
C TYR A 4 4.14 -18.79 -5.50
N CYS A 5 4.88 -18.89 -4.38
CA CYS A 5 4.84 -17.88 -3.32
C CYS A 5 6.01 -16.90 -3.46
N ASP A 6 5.74 -15.60 -3.24
CA ASP A 6 6.74 -14.55 -3.23
C ASP A 6 7.45 -14.42 -1.89
N GLY A 7 6.95 -15.08 -0.86
CA GLY A 7 7.53 -15.04 0.47
C GLY A 7 6.77 -15.86 1.51
N VAL A 8 7.14 -15.64 2.77
CA VAL A 8 6.55 -16.26 3.96
C VAL A 8 6.33 -15.18 5.02
N ASP A 9 5.17 -15.19 5.67
CA ASP A 9 4.89 -14.42 6.86
C ASP A 9 4.67 -15.35 8.06
N ILE A 10 5.16 -14.97 9.24
CA ILE A 10 4.92 -15.67 10.49
C ILE A 10 4.03 -14.82 11.38
N ASP A 11 2.83 -15.29 11.61
CA ASP A 11 1.83 -14.66 12.44
C ASP A 11 1.77 -15.35 13.81
N LEU A 12 2.63 -14.93 14.73
CA LEU A 12 2.67 -15.40 16.11
C LEU A 12 2.53 -14.21 17.06
N GLU A 13 1.33 -13.92 17.51
CA GLU A 13 0.93 -12.65 18.10
C GLU A 13 0.97 -12.59 19.65
N TRP A 14 0.94 -13.72 20.32
CA TRP A 14 0.51 -13.79 21.72
C TRP A 14 1.65 -14.01 22.71
N LEU A 15 2.81 -13.44 22.46
CA LEU A 15 3.84 -13.25 23.47
C LEU A 15 3.56 -11.94 24.25
N ASP A 16 4.12 -11.84 25.47
CA ASP A 16 4.02 -10.59 26.24
C ASP A 16 5.07 -9.55 25.81
N ASN A 17 5.01 -8.34 26.37
CA ASN A 17 5.98 -7.27 26.12
C ASN A 17 7.20 -7.31 27.07
N ASN A 18 7.45 -8.42 27.71
CA ASN A 18 8.64 -8.56 28.56
C ASN A 18 9.82 -9.08 27.72
N PRO A 19 10.82 -8.26 27.37
CA PRO A 19 11.95 -8.69 26.55
C PRO A 19 12.81 -9.77 27.23
N ASN A 20 12.68 -9.95 28.55
CA ASN A 20 13.37 -11.00 29.32
C ASN A 20 12.58 -12.32 29.34
N ASN A 21 11.40 -12.39 28.74
CA ASN A 21 10.68 -13.65 28.61
C ASN A 21 11.47 -14.60 27.68
N PRO A 22 11.85 -15.80 28.15
CA PRO A 22 12.67 -16.73 27.36
C PRO A 22 11.99 -17.18 26.07
N LYS A 23 10.68 -17.07 25.96
CA LYS A 23 9.96 -17.33 24.71
C LYS A 23 10.37 -16.37 23.58
N TRP A 24 10.75 -15.13 23.90
CA TRP A 24 11.24 -14.20 22.89
C TRP A 24 12.60 -14.63 22.32
N ALA A 25 13.50 -15.14 23.16
CA ALA A 25 14.75 -15.71 22.68
C ALA A 25 14.50 -16.90 21.73
N SER A 26 13.62 -17.82 22.11
CA SER A 26 13.21 -18.94 21.24
C SER A 26 12.54 -18.47 19.94
N TYR A 27 11.71 -17.43 20.01
CA TYR A 27 11.10 -16.83 18.83
C TYR A 27 12.16 -16.23 17.90
N GLY A 28 13.12 -15.50 18.43
CA GLY A 28 14.23 -14.95 17.65
C GLY A 28 15.06 -16.02 16.95
N GLU A 29 15.39 -17.13 17.65
CA GLU A 29 16.09 -18.26 17.03
C GLU A 29 15.25 -18.92 15.91
N MET A 30 13.95 -19.07 16.11
CA MET A 30 13.04 -19.57 15.08
C MET A 30 13.03 -18.65 13.84
N VAL A 31 12.92 -17.34 14.02
CA VAL A 31 12.94 -16.35 12.92
C VAL A 31 14.24 -16.45 12.12
N LYS A 32 15.40 -16.49 12.79
CA LYS A 32 16.70 -16.63 12.15
C LYS A 32 16.84 -17.96 11.40
N ALA A 33 16.36 -19.06 11.99
CA ALA A 33 16.38 -20.38 11.34
C ALA A 33 15.50 -20.44 10.09
N ILE A 34 14.33 -19.78 10.10
CA ILE A 34 13.45 -19.66 8.93
C ILE A 34 14.13 -18.83 7.83
N ARG A 35 14.73 -17.68 8.18
CA ARG A 35 15.47 -16.87 7.20
C ARG A 35 16.58 -17.68 6.51
N ALA A 36 17.27 -18.52 7.22
CA ALA A 36 18.33 -19.34 6.68
C ALA A 36 17.89 -20.32 5.58
N VAL A 37 16.60 -20.67 5.53
CA VAL A 37 16.02 -21.59 4.53
C VAL A 37 15.09 -20.92 3.52
N VAL A 38 14.68 -19.68 3.78
CA VAL A 38 13.94 -18.87 2.81
C VAL A 38 14.95 -18.24 1.84
N PRO A 39 14.84 -18.41 0.51
CA PRO A 39 15.75 -17.79 -0.45
C PRO A 39 15.80 -16.27 -0.32
N ASN A 40 16.98 -15.68 -0.59
CA ASN A 40 17.18 -14.23 -0.45
C ASN A 40 16.35 -13.37 -1.40
N ASP A 41 15.88 -13.94 -2.51
CA ASP A 41 14.97 -13.30 -3.46
C ASP A 41 13.49 -13.40 -3.03
N LYS A 42 13.21 -14.01 -1.88
CA LYS A 42 11.87 -14.15 -1.32
C LYS A 42 11.69 -13.34 -0.05
N ILE A 43 10.52 -12.72 0.09
CA ILE A 43 10.15 -11.93 1.25
C ILE A 43 9.98 -12.85 2.47
N PHE A 44 10.54 -12.42 3.59
CA PHE A 44 10.26 -13.03 4.88
C PHE A 44 9.84 -11.95 5.88
N SER A 45 8.63 -12.03 6.38
CA SER A 45 8.06 -11.08 7.33
C SER A 45 7.51 -11.78 8.58
N VAL A 46 7.26 -10.98 9.59
CA VAL A 46 6.56 -11.44 10.80
C VAL A 46 5.44 -10.45 11.12
N SER A 47 4.34 -10.97 11.63
CA SER A 47 3.22 -10.19 12.15
C SER A 47 3.20 -10.27 13.65
N LEU A 48 3.23 -9.12 14.31
CA LEU A 48 3.23 -8.95 15.76
C LEU A 48 2.07 -8.06 16.20
N HIS A 49 1.85 -7.97 17.50
CA HIS A 49 0.80 -7.13 18.07
C HIS A 49 1.40 -6.01 18.93
N PRO A 50 0.78 -4.82 19.08
CA PRO A 50 1.26 -3.75 19.95
C PRO A 50 1.48 -4.15 21.43
N VAL A 51 0.86 -5.22 21.86
CA VAL A 51 1.07 -5.81 23.20
C VAL A 51 2.02 -7.02 23.19
N SER A 52 2.70 -7.26 22.06
CA SER A 52 3.58 -8.43 21.85
C SER A 52 4.62 -8.05 20.78
N TYR A 53 5.56 -7.14 21.11
CA TYR A 53 6.46 -6.54 20.13
C TYR A 53 7.95 -6.65 20.48
N THR A 54 8.32 -7.29 21.59
CA THR A 54 9.71 -7.28 22.07
C THR A 54 10.56 -8.39 21.46
N MET A 55 10.45 -8.60 20.15
CA MET A 55 11.30 -9.50 19.39
C MET A 55 12.78 -9.09 19.52
N PRO A 56 13.75 -10.04 19.70
CA PRO A 56 15.16 -9.71 19.75
C PRO A 56 15.65 -8.89 18.55
N LEU A 57 16.51 -7.91 18.79
CA LEU A 57 16.97 -6.98 17.75
C LEU A 57 17.67 -7.70 16.58
N ASP A 58 18.47 -8.73 16.89
CA ASP A 58 19.16 -9.55 15.88
C ASP A 58 18.18 -10.39 15.02
N ALA A 59 16.99 -10.67 15.54
CA ALA A 59 15.92 -11.29 14.74
C ALA A 59 15.18 -10.29 13.87
N ILE A 60 15.13 -9.00 14.25
CA ILE A 60 14.60 -7.92 13.40
C ILE A 60 15.43 -7.78 12.11
N ASP A 61 16.73 -7.97 12.20
CA ASP A 61 17.62 -7.93 11.04
C ASP A 61 17.33 -9.07 10.04
N ALA A 62 16.87 -10.21 10.54
CA ALA A 62 16.60 -11.39 9.73
C ALA A 62 15.31 -11.32 8.89
N VAL A 63 14.42 -10.36 9.14
CA VAL A 63 13.17 -10.19 8.39
C VAL A 63 13.22 -8.97 7.47
N ASP A 64 12.49 -9.01 6.37
CA ASP A 64 12.39 -7.89 5.44
C ASP A 64 11.54 -6.75 6.03
N TYR A 65 10.44 -7.10 6.73
CA TYR A 65 9.62 -6.15 7.48
C TYR A 65 8.84 -6.83 8.61
N VAL A 66 8.30 -6.01 9.48
CA VAL A 66 7.44 -6.42 10.59
C VAL A 66 6.10 -5.69 10.47
N THR A 67 5.02 -6.45 10.43
CA THR A 67 3.66 -5.92 10.49
C THR A 67 3.18 -5.88 11.93
N PHE A 68 2.69 -4.73 12.37
CA PHE A 68 2.06 -4.59 13.69
C PHE A 68 0.56 -4.45 13.54
N GLN A 69 -0.17 -5.35 14.17
CA GLN A 69 -1.63 -5.42 14.11
C GLN A 69 -2.26 -4.37 15.05
N ASN A 70 -2.21 -3.09 14.64
CA ASN A 70 -2.70 -1.94 15.39
C ASN A 70 -4.24 -1.84 15.33
N TYR A 71 -4.91 -2.95 15.54
CA TYR A 71 -6.36 -3.04 15.62
C TYR A 71 -6.75 -3.98 16.76
N GLY A 72 -8.01 -3.98 17.09
CA GLY A 72 -8.56 -4.85 18.12
C GLY A 72 -10.06 -4.61 18.25
N PRO A 73 -10.73 -5.40 19.10
CA PRO A 73 -12.19 -5.35 19.20
C PRO A 73 -12.71 -4.13 19.97
N ARG A 74 -11.81 -3.24 20.45
CA ARG A 74 -12.18 -2.08 21.28
C ARG A 74 -11.86 -0.77 20.59
N LYS A 75 -12.68 0.26 20.81
CA LYS A 75 -12.45 1.61 20.28
C LYS A 75 -11.08 2.19 20.68
N SER A 76 -10.57 1.84 21.87
CA SER A 76 -9.24 2.29 22.33
C SER A 76 -8.10 1.82 21.44
N SER A 77 -8.28 0.76 20.65
CA SER A 77 -7.29 0.27 19.69
C SER A 77 -7.31 1.06 18.36
N LEU A 78 -8.38 1.80 18.09
CA LEU A 78 -8.56 2.51 16.81
C LEU A 78 -8.15 3.99 16.87
N VAL A 79 -8.01 4.56 18.07
CA VAL A 79 -7.76 6.00 18.22
C VAL A 79 -6.36 6.41 17.82
N TRP A 80 -6.23 7.63 17.29
CA TRP A 80 -4.95 8.22 16.87
C TRP A 80 -3.85 8.11 17.92
N SER A 81 -4.14 8.42 19.18
CA SER A 81 -3.12 8.40 20.24
C SER A 81 -2.51 7.02 20.45
N ALA A 82 -3.30 5.95 20.37
CA ALA A 82 -2.78 4.59 20.45
C ALA A 82 -1.89 4.26 19.26
N TYR A 83 -2.30 4.65 18.05
CA TYR A 83 -1.57 4.40 16.81
C TYR A 83 -0.22 5.14 16.79
N SER A 84 -0.22 6.44 17.02
CA SER A 84 0.99 7.27 17.01
C SER A 84 1.95 6.94 18.15
N SER A 85 1.42 6.67 19.35
CA SER A 85 2.25 6.24 20.49
C SER A 85 2.94 4.89 20.23
N PHE A 86 2.24 3.97 19.58
CA PHE A 86 2.86 2.68 19.27
C PHE A 86 3.97 2.81 18.21
N TYR A 87 3.80 3.65 17.20
CA TYR A 87 4.88 3.96 16.27
C TYR A 87 6.15 4.40 17.02
N THR A 88 6.02 5.38 17.92
CA THR A 88 7.13 5.85 18.76
C THR A 88 7.70 4.73 19.63
N THR A 89 6.85 3.88 20.18
CA THR A 89 7.27 2.72 20.98
C THR A 89 8.10 1.75 20.16
N ALA A 90 7.68 1.40 18.96
CA ALA A 90 8.39 0.49 18.08
C ALA A 90 9.76 1.03 17.67
N VAL A 91 9.85 2.31 17.28
CA VAL A 91 11.12 2.96 16.94
C VAL A 91 12.06 3.00 18.16
N ASN A 92 11.56 3.39 19.35
CA ASN A 92 12.35 3.44 20.57
C ASN A 92 12.83 2.08 21.03
N TYR A 93 12.09 1.02 20.72
CA TYR A 93 12.54 -0.36 20.99
C TYR A 93 13.71 -0.78 20.09
N GLY A 94 13.80 -0.23 18.88
CA GLY A 94 14.88 -0.49 17.94
C GLY A 94 14.44 -1.02 16.57
N TYR A 95 13.15 -0.99 16.25
CA TYR A 95 12.69 -1.31 14.90
C TYR A 95 13.09 -0.20 13.91
N PRO A 96 13.85 -0.50 12.85
CA PRO A 96 14.10 0.47 11.78
C PRO A 96 12.79 0.90 11.12
N ALA A 97 12.63 2.20 10.88
CA ALA A 97 11.36 2.75 10.35
C ALA A 97 10.95 2.07 9.03
N GLU A 98 11.88 1.83 8.14
CA GLU A 98 11.65 1.19 6.83
C GLU A 98 11.16 -0.26 6.94
N LYS A 99 11.39 -0.93 8.07
CA LYS A 99 10.87 -2.27 8.34
C LYS A 99 9.50 -2.27 9.01
N ILE A 100 9.04 -1.14 9.51
CA ILE A 100 7.74 -1.04 10.19
C ILE A 100 6.59 -0.99 9.18
N ARG A 101 5.57 -1.81 9.41
CA ARG A 101 4.26 -1.78 8.75
C ARG A 101 3.20 -1.72 9.83
N LEU A 102 2.59 -0.56 10.07
CA LEU A 102 1.46 -0.48 10.98
C LEU A 102 0.16 -0.80 10.24
N SER A 103 -0.72 -1.52 10.88
CA SER A 103 -1.98 -1.91 10.27
C SER A 103 -3.09 -0.88 10.50
N MET A 104 -4.03 -0.85 9.57
CA MET A 104 -5.27 -0.09 9.68
C MET A 104 -6.45 -1.04 9.51
N ALA A 105 -7.39 -0.96 10.46
CA ALA A 105 -8.58 -1.79 10.45
C ALA A 105 -9.71 -1.15 9.64
N THR A 106 -10.43 -1.97 8.94
CA THR A 106 -11.70 -1.68 8.26
C THR A 106 -12.90 -2.22 9.04
N THR A 107 -12.72 -2.38 10.33
CA THR A 107 -13.76 -2.84 11.23
C THR A 107 -14.36 -1.67 12.00
N ALA A 108 -15.65 -1.80 12.31
CA ALA A 108 -16.38 -0.98 13.24
C ALA A 108 -16.55 -1.75 14.55
N VAL A 109 -16.22 -1.13 15.67
CA VAL A 109 -16.28 -1.72 17.00
C VAL A 109 -17.31 -0.98 17.86
N MET A 110 -18.00 -1.67 18.77
CA MET A 110 -18.99 -1.01 19.64
C MET A 110 -18.37 0.12 20.44
N SER A 111 -19.02 1.27 20.44
CA SER A 111 -18.55 2.51 21.10
C SER A 111 -18.52 2.43 22.64
N ASP A 112 -19.14 1.42 23.22
CA ASP A 112 -19.08 1.11 24.67
C ASP A 112 -17.72 0.54 25.13
N ASN A 113 -16.79 0.29 24.19
CA ASN A 113 -15.47 -0.29 24.42
C ASN A 113 -15.49 -1.72 25.00
N SER A 114 -16.61 -2.44 24.89
CA SER A 114 -16.77 -3.79 25.44
C SER A 114 -15.90 -4.85 24.78
N GLY A 115 -15.50 -4.61 23.53
CA GLY A 115 -14.80 -5.59 22.69
C GLY A 115 -15.75 -6.65 22.10
N LYS A 116 -17.04 -6.42 22.14
CA LYS A 116 -18.09 -7.29 21.57
C LYS A 116 -18.56 -6.78 20.23
N ASN A 117 -19.10 -7.69 19.41
CA ASN A 117 -19.78 -7.36 18.16
C ASN A 117 -18.98 -6.44 17.23
N VAL A 118 -17.81 -6.90 16.81
CA VAL A 118 -17.06 -6.28 15.72
C VAL A 118 -17.80 -6.51 14.40
N LYS A 119 -17.94 -5.45 13.60
CA LYS A 119 -18.63 -5.43 12.30
C LYS A 119 -17.69 -4.91 11.21
N GLY A 120 -18.09 -5.07 9.96
CA GLY A 120 -17.40 -4.42 8.85
C GLY A 120 -17.70 -2.91 8.81
N TYR A 121 -16.76 -2.12 8.34
CA TYR A 121 -16.99 -0.71 8.05
C TYR A 121 -18.16 -0.52 7.07
N LYS A 122 -18.26 -1.39 6.06
CA LYS A 122 -19.35 -1.40 5.07
C LYS A 122 -20.76 -1.60 5.62
N ASP A 123 -20.88 -2.08 6.87
CA ASP A 123 -22.17 -2.36 7.50
C ASP A 123 -22.76 -1.11 8.18
N LEU A 124 -22.03 0.02 8.19
CA LEU A 124 -22.48 1.29 8.77
C LEU A 124 -23.68 1.88 8.02
N ASP A 125 -24.49 2.65 8.73
CA ASP A 125 -25.49 3.51 8.10
C ASP A 125 -24.82 4.77 7.53
N PHE A 126 -24.49 4.70 6.24
CA PHE A 126 -23.78 5.79 5.53
C PHE A 126 -24.65 7.01 5.26
N SER A 127 -25.94 7.02 5.62
CA SER A 127 -26.77 8.23 5.50
C SER A 127 -26.30 9.37 6.43
N THR A 128 -25.55 9.03 7.47
CA THR A 128 -25.05 9.98 8.49
C THR A 128 -23.52 10.04 8.57
N VAL A 129 -22.80 9.17 7.86
CA VAL A 129 -21.34 9.11 7.87
C VAL A 129 -20.76 10.08 6.83
N THR A 130 -19.78 10.87 7.24
CA THR A 130 -18.99 11.76 6.38
C THR A 130 -17.50 11.39 6.42
N ALA A 131 -16.68 12.03 5.61
CA ALA A 131 -15.23 11.81 5.61
C ALA A 131 -14.57 12.12 6.98
N GLU A 132 -15.15 12.99 7.78
CA GLU A 132 -14.70 13.39 9.13
C GLU A 132 -15.18 12.44 10.23
N SER A 133 -16.14 11.57 9.94
CA SER A 133 -16.76 10.70 10.94
C SER A 133 -15.83 9.56 11.35
N ASN A 134 -15.71 9.34 12.65
CA ASN A 134 -15.10 8.15 13.26
C ASN A 134 -16.08 7.38 14.14
N THR A 135 -17.36 7.80 14.11
CA THR A 135 -18.48 7.15 14.79
C THR A 135 -19.68 7.12 13.85
N GLY A 136 -20.52 6.12 14.02
CA GLY A 136 -21.76 5.93 13.26
C GLY A 136 -22.58 4.81 13.86
N THR A 137 -23.67 4.42 13.21
CA THR A 137 -24.56 3.39 13.71
C THR A 137 -24.66 2.18 12.78
N ILE A 138 -24.93 1.02 13.39
CA ILE A 138 -25.33 -0.20 12.69
C ILE A 138 -26.57 -0.73 13.42
N GLY A 139 -27.71 -0.74 12.74
CA GLY A 139 -28.97 -1.17 13.36
C GLY A 139 -29.36 -0.37 14.62
N GLY A 140 -29.03 0.92 14.65
CA GLY A 140 -29.31 1.80 15.80
C GLY A 140 -28.34 1.67 16.99
N VAL A 141 -27.28 0.89 16.86
CA VAL A 141 -26.21 0.76 17.87
C VAL A 141 -25.00 1.59 17.45
N ASP A 142 -24.38 2.27 18.41
CA ASP A 142 -23.23 3.13 18.15
C ASP A 142 -21.93 2.32 17.96
N TYR A 143 -21.22 2.62 16.89
CA TYR A 143 -19.92 2.04 16.56
C TYR A 143 -18.86 3.12 16.36
N THR A 144 -17.63 2.77 16.69
CA THR A 144 -16.42 3.55 16.40
C THR A 144 -15.60 2.83 15.32
N PHE A 145 -15.05 3.59 14.39
CA PHE A 145 -14.26 3.05 13.27
C PHE A 145 -13.14 4.04 12.87
N ASN A 146 -12.25 3.62 12.00
CA ASN A 146 -11.35 4.53 11.31
C ASN A 146 -12.09 5.14 10.12
N GLY A 147 -12.43 6.41 10.17
CA GLY A 147 -13.00 7.11 9.02
C GLY A 147 -11.93 7.58 8.03
N VAL A 148 -12.35 8.18 6.92
CA VAL A 148 -11.48 8.62 5.82
C VAL A 148 -10.35 9.52 6.32
N LYS A 149 -10.66 10.58 7.07
CA LYS A 149 -9.66 11.53 7.59
C LYS A 149 -8.72 10.90 8.61
N GLU A 150 -9.22 9.96 9.43
CA GLU A 150 -8.38 9.24 10.39
C GLU A 150 -7.38 8.32 9.68
N VAL A 151 -7.84 7.60 8.63
CA VAL A 151 -6.97 6.76 7.80
C VAL A 151 -5.92 7.60 7.08
N GLN A 152 -6.30 8.73 6.48
CA GLN A 152 -5.38 9.66 5.84
C GLN A 152 -4.32 10.17 6.83
N LYS A 153 -4.72 10.56 8.04
CA LYS A 153 -3.82 11.03 9.10
C LYS A 153 -2.84 9.94 9.53
N LYS A 154 -3.30 8.70 9.70
CA LYS A 154 -2.46 7.56 10.04
C LYS A 154 -1.48 7.23 8.92
N MET A 155 -1.94 7.25 7.68
CA MET A 155 -1.06 7.02 6.54
C MET A 155 -0.02 8.13 6.39
N GLN A 156 -0.39 9.39 6.63
CA GLN A 156 0.54 10.51 6.60
C GLN A 156 1.68 10.35 7.63
N LEU A 157 1.38 9.88 8.85
CA LEU A 157 2.42 9.54 9.83
C LEU A 157 3.44 8.56 9.25
N LEU A 158 2.98 7.53 8.57
CA LEU A 158 3.86 6.50 7.99
C LEU A 158 4.72 7.06 6.85
N VAL A 159 4.13 7.91 6.00
CA VAL A 159 4.85 8.59 4.91
C VAL A 159 5.90 9.54 5.46
N ASP A 160 5.53 10.41 6.42
CA ASP A 160 6.43 11.42 6.98
C ASP A 160 7.65 10.79 7.67
N ASN A 161 7.51 9.57 8.15
CA ASN A 161 8.56 8.83 8.83
C ASN A 161 9.25 7.78 7.94
N ASN A 162 8.96 7.80 6.64
CA ASN A 162 9.57 6.91 5.66
C ASN A 162 9.46 5.43 6.07
N THR A 163 8.32 5.03 6.61
CA THR A 163 8.06 3.62 6.91
C THR A 163 7.89 2.84 5.61
N GLY A 164 8.10 1.55 5.67
CA GLY A 164 7.99 0.73 4.47
C GLY A 164 6.54 0.47 3.99
N GLY A 165 5.53 1.09 4.59
CA GLY A 165 4.13 0.98 4.18
C GLY A 165 3.17 0.66 5.33
N CYS A 166 1.99 0.17 4.99
CA CYS A 166 0.97 -0.26 5.95
C CYS A 166 0.37 -1.61 5.58
N MET A 167 -0.26 -2.25 6.55
CA MET A 167 -1.14 -3.38 6.34
C MET A 167 -2.60 -2.90 6.48
N TYR A 168 -3.47 -3.43 5.66
CA TYR A 168 -4.90 -3.09 5.64
C TYR A 168 -5.73 -4.36 5.87
N PHE A 169 -6.48 -4.40 6.99
CA PHE A 169 -7.22 -5.59 7.39
C PHE A 169 -8.68 -5.25 7.71
N ASP A 170 -9.65 -5.77 6.93
CA ASP A 170 -9.46 -6.45 5.66
C ASP A 170 -10.26 -5.77 4.53
N MET A 171 -9.87 -5.99 3.30
CA MET A 171 -10.50 -5.37 2.13
C MET A 171 -11.98 -5.73 1.97
N GLY A 172 -12.40 -6.90 2.45
CA GLY A 172 -13.78 -7.36 2.37
C GLY A 172 -14.76 -6.58 3.26
N ASN A 173 -14.25 -5.78 4.19
CA ASN A 173 -15.03 -4.96 5.11
C ASN A 173 -15.11 -3.48 4.71
N ASP A 174 -14.44 -3.06 3.63
CA ASP A 174 -14.55 -1.71 3.09
C ASP A 174 -15.77 -1.57 2.15
N VAL A 175 -16.14 -0.34 1.86
CA VAL A 175 -17.06 -0.03 0.77
C VAL A 175 -16.35 -0.09 -0.59
N SER A 176 -17.07 0.05 -1.69
CA SER A 176 -16.47 0.06 -3.03
C SER A 176 -15.37 1.13 -3.15
N VAL A 177 -14.28 0.81 -3.84
CA VAL A 177 -13.18 1.76 -4.09
C VAL A 177 -13.61 3.00 -4.89
N GLN A 178 -14.75 2.95 -5.61
CA GLN A 178 -15.35 4.09 -6.27
C GLN A 178 -16.05 5.04 -5.30
N ASP A 179 -16.41 4.57 -4.11
CA ASP A 179 -17.05 5.38 -3.08
C ASP A 179 -16.06 6.38 -2.49
N GLU A 180 -16.50 7.61 -2.25
CA GLU A 180 -15.67 8.66 -1.63
C GLU A 180 -15.31 8.34 -0.17
N LEU A 181 -16.10 7.48 0.48
CA LEU A 181 -15.87 7.03 1.84
C LEU A 181 -15.05 5.75 1.92
N SER A 182 -14.53 5.21 0.80
CA SER A 182 -13.63 4.05 0.81
C SER A 182 -12.32 4.36 1.53
N LEU A 183 -11.98 3.52 2.49
CA LEU A 183 -10.76 3.66 3.29
C LEU A 183 -9.51 3.28 2.49
N ILE A 184 -9.59 2.26 1.62
CA ILE A 184 -8.47 1.89 0.72
C ILE A 184 -8.20 3.00 -0.31
N ARG A 185 -9.24 3.65 -0.81
CA ARG A 185 -9.10 4.84 -1.66
C ARG A 185 -8.40 5.97 -0.92
N ALA A 186 -8.81 6.25 0.33
CA ALA A 186 -8.20 7.27 1.17
C ALA A 186 -6.71 7.02 1.43
N LEU A 187 -6.33 5.76 1.71
CA LEU A 187 -4.93 5.32 1.83
C LEU A 187 -4.15 5.59 0.55
N SER A 188 -4.67 5.12 -0.58
CA SER A 188 -4.03 5.26 -1.89
C SER A 188 -3.81 6.72 -2.27
N MET A 189 -4.80 7.57 -2.07
CA MET A 189 -4.70 9.01 -2.35
C MET A 189 -3.64 9.67 -1.48
N THR A 190 -3.51 9.31 -0.21
CA THR A 190 -2.49 9.87 0.68
C THR A 190 -1.08 9.48 0.25
N ILE A 191 -0.88 8.23 -0.14
CA ILE A 191 0.42 7.76 -0.64
C ILE A 191 0.80 8.53 -1.91
N HIS A 192 -0.10 8.62 -2.90
CA HIS A 192 0.18 9.23 -4.19
C HIS A 192 0.40 10.75 -4.09
N SER A 193 -0.36 11.46 -3.24
CA SER A 193 -0.14 12.89 -3.03
C SER A 193 1.25 13.20 -2.44
N ASN A 194 1.83 12.28 -1.69
CA ASN A 194 3.15 12.42 -1.11
C ASN A 194 4.28 11.97 -2.06
N VAL A 195 4.02 11.02 -2.96
CA VAL A 195 4.98 10.63 -4.01
C VAL A 195 5.25 11.82 -4.95
N ASP A 196 4.22 12.54 -5.34
CA ASP A 196 4.38 13.75 -6.16
C ASP A 196 5.19 14.85 -5.43
N THR A 197 5.09 14.94 -4.10
CA THR A 197 5.86 15.91 -3.28
C THR A 197 7.32 15.47 -3.08
N LEU A 198 7.61 14.19 -3.04
CA LEU A 198 8.98 13.67 -2.92
C LEU A 198 9.77 13.86 -4.22
N VAL A 199 9.14 13.72 -5.36
CA VAL A 199 9.76 13.97 -6.68
C VAL A 199 10.10 15.46 -6.85
N THR A 200 9.28 16.37 -6.32
CA THR A 200 9.56 17.82 -6.36
C THR A 200 10.63 18.28 -5.38
N LYS A 201 10.94 17.53 -4.32
CA LYS A 201 12.03 17.87 -3.37
C LYS A 201 13.43 17.59 -3.89
N VAL A 202 13.58 16.93 -5.02
CA VAL A 202 14.91 16.65 -5.65
C VAL A 202 15.30 17.73 -6.67
N SER A 203 14.42 18.66 -7.02
CA SER A 203 14.71 19.80 -7.89
C SER A 203 14.97 21.06 -7.06
N THR A 204 16.22 21.42 -6.90
CA THR A 204 16.67 22.71 -6.32
C THR A 204 16.74 23.78 -7.40
N ASP A 205 15.59 24.27 -7.88
CA ASP A 205 15.50 25.55 -8.56
C ASP A 205 14.10 26.14 -8.42
N PRO A 206 13.95 27.47 -8.14
CA PRO A 206 12.64 28.06 -7.94
C PRO A 206 11.96 28.31 -9.30
N VAL A 207 11.16 27.37 -9.73
CA VAL A 207 10.24 27.58 -10.86
C VAL A 207 8.84 27.80 -10.28
N GLY A 208 8.22 28.91 -10.70
CA GLY A 208 6.93 29.37 -10.22
C GLY A 208 5.84 28.30 -10.29
N ILE A 209 4.91 28.41 -9.32
CA ILE A 209 3.72 27.57 -9.22
C ILE A 209 2.85 27.85 -10.45
N GLU A 210 2.98 27.03 -11.50
CA GLU A 210 1.93 26.90 -12.49
C GLU A 210 0.88 25.92 -11.97
N GLU A 211 -0.36 26.35 -11.91
CA GLU A 211 -1.51 25.50 -11.60
C GLU A 211 -1.46 24.26 -12.50
N LYS A 212 -1.43 23.06 -11.86
CA LYS A 212 -1.50 21.77 -12.57
C LYS A 212 -2.79 21.74 -13.37
N LYS A 213 -2.71 22.00 -14.67
CA LYS A 213 -3.81 21.73 -15.59
C LYS A 213 -4.17 20.27 -15.45
N LEU A 214 -5.38 19.97 -14.97
CA LEU A 214 -5.97 18.65 -15.11
C LEU A 214 -6.07 18.38 -16.62
N TYR A 215 -5.17 17.53 -17.12
CA TYR A 215 -5.26 17.08 -18.49
C TYR A 215 -6.51 16.20 -18.65
N PRO A 216 -7.32 16.41 -19.68
CA PRO A 216 -8.44 15.52 -19.96
C PRO A 216 -7.90 14.09 -20.15
N GLU A 217 -8.61 13.10 -19.60
CA GLU A 217 -8.33 11.70 -19.93
C GLU A 217 -8.41 11.53 -21.45
N LEU A 218 -7.29 11.14 -22.04
CA LEU A 218 -7.30 10.69 -23.43
C LEU A 218 -8.19 9.44 -23.50
N ASN A 219 -9.16 9.47 -24.39
CA ASN A 219 -10.00 8.30 -24.61
C ASN A 219 -9.10 7.12 -25.01
N SER A 220 -8.86 6.20 -24.10
CA SER A 220 -7.99 5.02 -24.28
C SER A 220 -8.39 4.18 -25.51
N ALA A 221 -9.65 4.30 -25.97
CA ALA A 221 -10.13 3.68 -27.20
C ALA A 221 -9.46 4.24 -28.49
N LYS A 222 -8.72 5.33 -28.40
CA LYS A 222 -8.00 5.92 -29.55
C LYS A 222 -6.52 5.53 -29.62
N VAL A 223 -5.96 4.94 -28.56
CA VAL A 223 -4.58 4.43 -28.55
C VAL A 223 -4.59 3.02 -29.08
N SER A 224 -3.84 2.78 -30.14
CA SER A 224 -3.71 1.44 -30.75
C SER A 224 -2.35 0.83 -30.45
N VAL A 225 -2.36 -0.43 -30.01
CA VAL A 225 -1.13 -1.22 -29.76
C VAL A 225 -1.18 -2.46 -30.65
N TYR A 226 -0.20 -2.64 -31.52
CA TYR A 226 -0.18 -3.79 -32.42
C TYR A 226 1.25 -4.26 -32.79
N PRO A 227 1.46 -5.55 -32.98
CA PRO A 227 0.53 -6.61 -32.60
C PRO A 227 0.32 -6.68 -31.08
N ASN A 228 -0.89 -7.03 -30.64
CA ASN A 228 -1.22 -7.30 -29.25
C ASN A 228 -2.20 -8.49 -29.20
N PRO A 229 -1.77 -9.68 -28.79
CA PRO A 229 -0.48 -10.05 -28.17
C PRO A 229 0.74 -9.97 -29.09
N SER A 230 1.93 -9.67 -28.52
CA SER A 230 3.20 -9.54 -29.23
C SER A 230 4.30 -10.47 -28.65
N ASP A 231 5.41 -10.59 -29.38
CA ASP A 231 6.65 -11.26 -28.95
C ASP A 231 7.62 -10.32 -28.21
N GLY A 232 7.14 -9.16 -27.79
CA GLY A 232 7.94 -8.07 -27.24
C GLY A 232 8.25 -6.96 -28.27
N ASN A 233 7.93 -7.18 -29.55
CA ASN A 233 8.04 -6.15 -30.59
C ASN A 233 6.61 -5.67 -30.93
N PHE A 234 6.30 -4.42 -30.64
CA PHE A 234 5.00 -3.83 -30.92
C PHE A 234 5.11 -2.34 -31.20
N GLN A 235 4.08 -1.80 -31.80
CA GLN A 235 3.96 -0.38 -32.10
C GLN A 235 2.75 0.21 -31.38
N VAL A 236 2.90 1.44 -30.95
CA VAL A 236 1.84 2.24 -30.33
C VAL A 236 1.54 3.42 -31.24
N ASP A 237 0.30 3.51 -31.70
CA ASP A 237 -0.18 4.67 -32.42
C ASP A 237 -0.92 5.62 -31.48
N LEU A 238 -0.45 6.86 -31.43
CA LEU A 238 -1.00 7.92 -30.59
C LEU A 238 -2.07 8.71 -31.35
N PRO A 239 -3.16 9.11 -30.69
CA PRO A 239 -4.24 9.87 -31.34
C PRO A 239 -3.92 11.36 -31.57
N PHE A 240 -2.70 11.79 -31.21
CA PHE A 240 -2.24 13.18 -31.29
C PHE A 240 -0.83 13.26 -31.90
N SER A 241 -0.37 14.48 -32.16
CA SER A 241 0.90 14.71 -32.88
C SER A 241 2.05 15.15 -31.98
N GLY A 242 1.79 15.44 -30.72
CA GLY A 242 2.80 15.91 -29.77
C GLY A 242 3.65 14.78 -29.19
N GLU A 243 4.71 15.18 -28.50
CA GLU A 243 5.58 14.27 -27.76
C GLU A 243 4.84 13.62 -26.61
N ALA A 244 5.05 12.32 -26.40
CA ALA A 244 4.53 11.55 -25.29
C ALA A 244 5.60 10.69 -24.64
N VAL A 245 5.55 10.60 -23.31
CA VAL A 245 6.28 9.62 -22.53
C VAL A 245 5.45 8.35 -22.47
N CYS A 246 6.06 7.22 -22.83
CA CYS A 246 5.45 5.90 -22.79
C CYS A 246 6.18 5.01 -21.80
N ASP A 247 5.56 4.76 -20.66
CA ASP A 247 6.08 3.92 -19.59
C ASP A 247 5.39 2.57 -19.58
N LEU A 248 6.18 1.49 -19.63
CA LEU A 248 5.68 0.12 -19.53
C LEU A 248 5.90 -0.43 -18.14
N PHE A 249 4.85 -0.93 -17.51
CA PHE A 249 4.86 -1.47 -16.16
C PHE A 249 4.50 -2.96 -16.17
N SER A 250 5.17 -3.73 -15.32
CA SER A 250 4.73 -5.08 -14.96
C SER A 250 3.43 -5.03 -14.16
N MET A 251 2.74 -6.16 -14.02
CA MET A 251 1.54 -6.29 -13.18
C MET A 251 1.83 -6.08 -11.68
N THR A 252 3.11 -6.12 -11.27
CA THR A 252 3.56 -5.78 -9.90
C THR A 252 3.82 -4.29 -9.70
N GLY A 253 3.57 -3.45 -10.73
CA GLY A 253 3.76 -2.00 -10.68
C GLY A 253 5.18 -1.51 -10.94
N ASN A 254 6.14 -2.41 -11.22
CA ASN A 254 7.50 -2.02 -11.54
C ASN A 254 7.58 -1.48 -12.98
N LYS A 255 8.17 -0.30 -13.17
CA LYS A 255 8.47 0.22 -14.48
C LYS A 255 9.59 -0.61 -15.11
N VAL A 256 9.28 -1.28 -16.22
CA VAL A 256 10.21 -2.19 -16.93
C VAL A 256 10.82 -1.54 -18.16
N TYR A 257 10.19 -0.51 -18.70
CA TYR A 257 10.71 0.23 -19.85
C TYR A 257 10.11 1.63 -19.92
N SER A 258 10.84 2.58 -20.50
CA SER A 258 10.38 3.94 -20.73
C SER A 258 10.95 4.44 -22.07
N THR A 259 10.13 5.13 -22.83
CA THR A 259 10.56 5.79 -24.08
C THR A 259 9.75 7.05 -24.34
N ILE A 260 10.28 7.93 -25.17
CA ILE A 260 9.61 9.17 -25.61
C ILE A 260 9.50 9.14 -27.11
N GLY A 261 8.39 9.62 -27.65
CA GLY A 261 8.18 9.72 -29.07
C GLY A 261 6.90 10.44 -29.46
N GLU A 262 6.66 10.56 -30.76
CA GLU A 262 5.52 11.24 -31.34
C GLU A 262 4.76 10.31 -32.28
N LYS A 263 3.47 10.49 -32.41
CA LYS A 263 2.56 9.80 -33.35
C LYS A 263 2.62 8.27 -33.32
N GLN A 264 3.80 7.70 -33.57
CA GLN A 264 4.04 6.27 -33.70
C GLN A 264 5.30 5.89 -32.94
N ILE A 265 5.15 5.07 -31.90
CA ILE A 265 6.28 4.66 -31.04
C ILE A 265 6.47 3.15 -31.18
N ARG A 266 7.70 2.73 -31.51
CA ARG A 266 8.07 1.31 -31.66
C ARG A 266 8.79 0.81 -30.43
N PHE A 267 8.34 -0.32 -29.93
CA PHE A 267 8.97 -1.06 -28.86
C PHE A 267 9.66 -2.29 -29.43
N SER A 268 10.95 -2.43 -29.15
CA SER A 268 11.78 -3.59 -29.56
C SER A 268 12.34 -4.27 -28.32
N LEU A 269 11.48 -5.05 -27.65
CA LEU A 269 11.75 -5.64 -26.34
C LEU A 269 11.69 -7.18 -26.38
N SER A 270 11.77 -7.77 -27.58
CA SER A 270 11.83 -9.21 -27.75
C SER A 270 13.06 -9.80 -27.03
N GLY A 271 12.85 -10.85 -26.23
CA GLY A 271 13.88 -11.45 -25.41
C GLY A 271 14.26 -10.64 -24.15
N ILE A 272 13.68 -9.47 -23.94
CA ILE A 272 13.88 -8.63 -22.74
C ILE A 272 12.71 -8.80 -21.78
N LEU A 273 11.47 -8.82 -22.31
CA LEU A 273 10.27 -8.99 -21.51
C LEU A 273 9.90 -10.46 -21.38
N SER A 274 9.52 -10.86 -20.17
CA SER A 274 8.94 -12.18 -19.93
C SER A 274 7.51 -12.25 -20.48
N THR A 275 7.05 -13.46 -20.83
CA THR A 275 5.63 -13.71 -21.14
C THR A 275 4.73 -13.21 -20.01
N GLY A 276 3.73 -12.42 -20.34
CA GLY A 276 2.82 -11.88 -19.32
C GLY A 276 2.03 -10.68 -19.81
N LEU A 277 1.23 -10.13 -18.88
CA LEU A 277 0.47 -8.90 -19.10
C LEU A 277 1.26 -7.70 -18.55
N TYR A 278 1.26 -6.61 -19.30
CA TYR A 278 1.89 -5.35 -18.94
C TYR A 278 0.90 -4.20 -19.08
N ILE A 279 1.15 -3.12 -18.37
CA ILE A 279 0.39 -1.87 -18.46
C ILE A 279 1.28 -0.83 -19.13
N LEU A 280 0.82 -0.29 -20.24
CA LEU A 280 1.44 0.84 -20.91
C LEU A 280 0.72 2.12 -20.50
N LYS A 281 1.44 3.01 -19.83
CA LYS A 281 1.00 4.37 -19.50
C LYS A 281 1.60 5.33 -20.52
N ILE A 282 0.76 6.22 -21.04
CA ILE A 282 1.13 7.26 -21.99
C ILE A 282 0.80 8.60 -21.36
N ASP A 283 1.76 9.50 -21.35
CA ASP A 283 1.65 10.83 -20.75
C ASP A 283 2.13 11.89 -21.75
N SER A 284 1.31 12.88 -22.03
CA SER A 284 1.60 13.96 -22.96
C SER A 284 0.96 15.27 -22.52
N SER A 285 1.34 16.38 -23.17
CA SER A 285 0.67 17.67 -22.95
C SER A 285 -0.81 17.70 -23.38
N GLU A 286 -1.24 16.74 -24.21
CA GLU A 286 -2.62 16.64 -24.70
C GLU A 286 -3.52 15.73 -23.86
N GLY A 287 -2.92 14.95 -22.92
CA GLY A 287 -3.63 14.09 -21.99
C GLY A 287 -2.88 12.80 -21.63
N GLN A 288 -3.55 11.96 -20.86
CA GLN A 288 -3.02 10.67 -20.38
C GLN A 288 -3.87 9.50 -20.87
N ALA A 289 -3.24 8.38 -21.18
CA ALA A 289 -3.92 7.14 -21.50
C ALA A 289 -3.21 5.94 -20.88
N THR A 290 -3.98 4.88 -20.63
CA THR A 290 -3.45 3.60 -20.15
C THR A 290 -4.06 2.47 -20.96
N THR A 291 -3.22 1.53 -21.39
CA THR A 291 -3.67 0.36 -22.14
C THR A 291 -2.90 -0.90 -21.75
N LYS A 292 -3.42 -2.07 -22.08
CA LYS A 292 -2.82 -3.36 -21.78
C LYS A 292 -2.00 -3.88 -22.94
N VAL A 293 -0.82 -4.44 -22.66
CA VAL A 293 0.05 -5.10 -23.63
C VAL A 293 0.29 -6.53 -23.17
N GLN A 294 -0.06 -7.49 -24.00
CA GLN A 294 0.15 -8.92 -23.74
C GLN A 294 1.41 -9.40 -24.48
N ILE A 295 2.40 -9.92 -23.74
CA ILE A 295 3.59 -10.58 -24.28
C ILE A 295 3.40 -12.09 -24.24
N LYS A 296 3.72 -12.81 -25.32
CA LYS A 296 3.60 -14.28 -25.47
C LYS A 296 4.97 -14.94 -25.71
#